data_e837fe6b5856706eec4b18736267613e
#
_entry.id   e837fe6b5856706eec4b18736267613e
#
_cell.length_a   1.000
_cell.length_b   1.000
_cell.length_c   1.000
_cell.angle_alpha   90.00
_cell.angle_beta   90.00
_cell.angle_gamma   90.00
#
_symmetry.space_group_name_H-M   'P 1'
#
loop_
_entity.id
_entity.type
_entity.pdbx_description
1 polymer ?
#
loop_
_entity_poly.entity_id
_entity_poly.type
_entity_poly.pdbx_seq_one_letter_code
_entity_poly.pdbx_strand_id
1 'polypeptide(L)'
;PEIFSMAMADEFSKVASRAKCNGYPIHIKFDTGMHRVGFNEAQIQELADLLTAAPALRVAGVMTHLCVADEPAQDEFTIGQLDLFNRMANTLEGRLGYHPLRHALNSAGIERFDPKPYDMARLGIGLHGFSAAGCTQLTPIASLHSFIAQLRHLNPGDTVGYGRHGLISRSSVIATIPIGYADGYPRRLGQG
;
A
#
# COMPACT_ATOMS: atom_id res chain seq x y z
N PRO A 1 13.27 -7.88 -7.30
CA PRO A 1 12.37 -6.94 -7.98
C PRO A 1 10.99 -7.57 -8.19
N GLU A 2 9.96 -6.72 -8.41
CA GLU A 2 8.60 -7.11 -8.76
C GLU A 2 8.45 -7.08 -10.29
N ILE A 3 7.99 -8.17 -10.87
CA ILE A 3 7.71 -8.32 -12.31
C ILE A 3 6.21 -8.38 -12.51
N PHE A 4 5.67 -7.54 -13.38
CA PHE A 4 4.22 -7.36 -13.53
C PHE A 4 3.74 -7.32 -15.00
N SER A 5 4.62 -7.56 -15.97
CA SER A 5 4.25 -7.67 -17.40
C SER A 5 5.17 -8.63 -18.14
N MET A 6 4.68 -9.21 -19.25
CA MET A 6 5.45 -10.10 -20.13
C MET A 6 6.70 -9.40 -20.68
N ALA A 7 6.58 -8.15 -21.12
CA ALA A 7 7.71 -7.38 -21.64
C ALA A 7 8.80 -7.19 -20.58
N MET A 8 8.40 -6.92 -19.33
CA MET A 8 9.35 -6.79 -18.21
C MET A 8 10.00 -8.12 -17.87
N ALA A 9 9.24 -9.22 -17.87
CA ALA A 9 9.77 -10.57 -17.60
C ALA A 9 10.82 -10.97 -18.64
N ASP A 10 10.54 -10.76 -19.92
CA ASP A 10 11.44 -11.06 -21.03
C ASP A 10 12.72 -10.22 -20.96
N GLU A 11 12.60 -8.91 -20.80
CA GLU A 11 13.77 -8.03 -20.73
C GLU A 11 14.63 -8.29 -19.49
N PHE A 12 13.99 -8.53 -18.36
CA PHE A 12 14.71 -8.86 -17.12
C PHE A 12 15.44 -10.18 -17.22
N SER A 13 14.86 -11.19 -17.88
CA SER A 13 15.49 -12.47 -18.19
C SER A 13 16.75 -12.29 -19.04
N LYS A 14 16.68 -11.46 -20.09
CA LYS A 14 17.84 -11.14 -20.93
C LYS A 14 18.96 -10.45 -20.16
N VAL A 15 18.61 -9.46 -19.31
CA VAL A 15 19.59 -8.75 -18.48
C VAL A 15 20.24 -9.68 -17.48
N ALA A 16 19.47 -10.50 -16.76
CA ALA A 16 19.98 -11.46 -15.81
C ALA A 16 20.92 -12.51 -16.47
N SER A 17 20.54 -12.98 -17.66
CA SER A 17 21.37 -13.91 -18.44
C SER A 17 22.69 -13.27 -18.89
N ARG A 18 22.68 -12.03 -19.39
CA ARG A 18 23.92 -11.28 -19.74
C ARG A 18 24.82 -11.08 -18.53
N ALA A 19 24.22 -10.84 -17.34
CA ALA A 19 24.92 -10.71 -16.08
C ALA A 19 25.39 -12.07 -15.52
N LYS A 20 25.15 -13.18 -16.22
CA LYS A 20 25.47 -14.55 -15.80
C LYS A 20 24.85 -14.94 -14.46
N CYS A 21 23.68 -14.39 -14.15
CA CYS A 21 22.92 -14.79 -12.97
C CYS A 21 22.46 -16.24 -13.11
N ASN A 22 22.36 -16.93 -11.97
CA ASN A 22 21.74 -18.24 -11.87
C ASN A 22 20.70 -18.18 -10.76
N GLY A 23 19.41 -18.16 -11.16
CA GLY A 23 18.30 -18.11 -10.21
C GLY A 23 18.17 -16.77 -9.48
N TYR A 24 18.35 -15.63 -10.18
CA TYR A 24 18.13 -14.32 -9.57
C TYR A 24 16.68 -14.19 -9.04
N PRO A 25 16.48 -13.85 -7.74
CA PRO A 25 15.17 -13.89 -7.13
C PRO A 25 14.27 -12.74 -7.62
N ILE A 26 13.08 -13.10 -8.08
CA ILE A 26 12.04 -12.17 -8.51
C ILE A 26 10.71 -12.47 -7.81
N HIS A 27 9.86 -11.46 -7.67
CA HIS A 27 8.46 -11.62 -7.29
C HIS A 27 7.55 -11.34 -8.47
N ILE A 28 6.55 -12.18 -8.68
CA ILE A 28 5.55 -12.02 -9.72
C ILE A 28 4.31 -11.37 -9.12
N LYS A 29 3.83 -10.30 -9.75
CA LYS A 29 2.60 -9.66 -9.34
C LYS A 29 1.44 -10.07 -10.23
N PHE A 30 0.34 -10.55 -9.60
CA PHE A 30 -0.93 -10.83 -10.24
C PHE A 30 -1.89 -9.64 -10.06
N ASP A 31 -2.65 -9.34 -11.10
CA ASP A 31 -3.79 -8.46 -11.01
C ASP A 31 -5.05 -9.27 -10.78
N THR A 32 -5.58 -9.17 -9.58
CA THR A 32 -6.78 -9.87 -9.15
C THR A 32 -7.99 -8.96 -8.98
N GLY A 33 -7.89 -7.70 -9.45
CA GLY A 33 -9.02 -6.77 -9.39
C GLY A 33 -8.66 -5.31 -9.05
N MET A 34 -7.39 -5.01 -8.78
CA MET A 34 -6.97 -3.62 -8.57
C MET A 34 -6.75 -2.87 -9.89
N HIS A 35 -6.47 -3.60 -10.98
CA HIS A 35 -6.29 -3.09 -12.35
C HIS A 35 -5.28 -1.94 -12.49
N ARG A 36 -4.19 -2.02 -11.72
CA ARG A 36 -3.09 -1.05 -11.77
C ARG A 36 -1.88 -1.59 -12.52
N VAL A 37 -1.33 -2.71 -12.09
CA VAL A 37 -0.27 -3.50 -12.73
C VAL A 37 -0.39 -4.95 -12.28
N GLY A 38 0.09 -5.90 -13.09
CA GLY A 38 0.08 -7.34 -12.76
C GLY A 38 -0.37 -8.19 -13.95
N PHE A 39 -0.03 -9.48 -13.89
CA PHE A 39 -0.49 -10.47 -14.85
C PHE A 39 -1.94 -10.86 -14.55
N ASN A 40 -2.75 -11.02 -15.57
CA ASN A 40 -4.08 -11.62 -15.46
C ASN A 40 -4.00 -13.15 -15.57
N GLU A 41 -5.11 -13.84 -15.27
CA GLU A 41 -5.18 -15.30 -15.26
C GLU A 41 -4.82 -15.93 -16.60
N ALA A 42 -5.23 -15.32 -17.72
CA ALA A 42 -4.96 -15.83 -19.07
C ALA A 42 -3.47 -15.80 -19.45
N GLN A 43 -2.67 -14.95 -18.79
CA GLN A 43 -1.24 -14.82 -19.07
C GLN A 43 -0.36 -15.80 -18.28
N ILE A 44 -0.91 -16.52 -17.30
CA ILE A 44 -0.11 -17.37 -16.39
C ILE A 44 0.61 -18.49 -17.13
N GLN A 45 0.00 -19.07 -18.14
CA GLN A 45 0.60 -20.15 -18.92
C GLN A 45 1.83 -19.65 -19.70
N GLU A 46 1.68 -18.55 -20.42
CA GLU A 46 2.75 -17.92 -21.21
C GLU A 46 3.89 -17.46 -20.29
N LEU A 47 3.55 -16.87 -19.14
CA LEU A 47 4.53 -16.45 -18.12
C LEU A 47 5.31 -17.66 -17.59
N ALA A 48 4.64 -18.78 -17.28
CA ALA A 48 5.29 -19.98 -16.78
C ALA A 48 6.26 -20.56 -17.81
N ASP A 49 5.87 -20.58 -19.09
CA ASP A 49 6.73 -21.06 -20.17
C ASP A 49 8.00 -20.19 -20.30
N LEU A 50 7.85 -18.85 -20.24
CA LEU A 50 8.98 -17.93 -20.25
C LEU A 50 9.91 -18.17 -19.04
N LEU A 51 9.36 -18.27 -17.84
CA LEU A 51 10.13 -18.45 -16.60
C LEU A 51 10.87 -19.80 -16.58
N THR A 52 10.23 -20.86 -17.09
CA THR A 52 10.86 -22.18 -17.19
C THR A 52 12.04 -22.17 -18.18
N ALA A 53 11.94 -21.39 -19.24
CA ALA A 53 13.00 -21.22 -20.22
C ALA A 53 14.12 -20.26 -19.77
N ALA A 54 13.95 -19.58 -18.62
CA ALA A 54 14.84 -18.54 -18.12
C ALA A 54 15.56 -18.94 -16.79
N PRO A 55 16.53 -19.87 -16.81
CA PRO A 55 17.21 -20.33 -15.58
C PRO A 55 17.98 -19.22 -14.85
N ALA A 56 18.22 -18.09 -15.49
CA ALA A 56 18.81 -16.91 -14.86
C ALA A 56 17.90 -16.29 -13.78
N LEU A 57 16.57 -16.60 -13.81
CA LEU A 57 15.58 -16.11 -12.88
C LEU A 57 15.05 -17.24 -11.99
N ARG A 58 14.65 -16.89 -10.76
CA ARG A 58 13.92 -17.76 -9.84
C ARG A 58 12.76 -17.00 -9.24
N VAL A 59 11.56 -17.51 -9.37
CA VAL A 59 10.40 -16.93 -8.71
C VAL A 59 10.49 -17.17 -7.22
N ALA A 60 10.87 -16.16 -6.47
CA ALA A 60 10.99 -16.23 -5.01
C ALA A 60 9.62 -16.00 -4.33
N GLY A 61 8.74 -15.24 -4.96
CA GLY A 61 7.41 -15.01 -4.44
C GLY A 61 6.40 -14.62 -5.50
N VAL A 62 5.12 -14.79 -5.14
CA VAL A 62 3.96 -14.31 -5.91
C VAL A 62 3.09 -13.42 -5.04
N MET A 63 2.51 -12.38 -5.62
CA MET A 63 1.72 -11.42 -4.87
C MET A 63 0.53 -10.86 -5.63
N THR A 64 -0.43 -10.38 -4.88
CA THR A 64 -1.47 -9.45 -5.36
C THR A 64 -1.63 -8.28 -4.39
N HIS A 65 -2.49 -7.31 -4.69
CA HIS A 65 -2.82 -6.21 -3.79
C HIS A 65 -4.33 -6.07 -3.65
N LEU A 66 -4.80 -6.11 -2.39
CA LEU A 66 -6.20 -5.93 -2.06
C LEU A 66 -6.55 -4.44 -2.12
N CYS A 67 -7.61 -4.09 -2.84
CA CYS A 67 -7.95 -2.69 -3.07
C CYS A 67 -9.02 -2.13 -2.13
N VAL A 68 -9.82 -2.99 -1.49
CA VAL A 68 -10.95 -2.60 -0.62
C VAL A 68 -11.04 -3.45 0.66
N ALA A 69 -9.91 -3.97 1.13
CA ALA A 69 -9.88 -4.82 2.32
C ALA A 69 -10.22 -4.05 3.62
N ASP A 70 -10.24 -2.73 3.59
CA ASP A 70 -10.66 -1.83 4.68
C ASP A 70 -12.18 -1.61 4.72
N GLU A 71 -12.93 -1.99 3.67
CA GLU A 71 -14.36 -1.75 3.54
C GLU A 71 -15.17 -3.05 3.76
N PRO A 72 -15.84 -3.26 4.92
CA PRO A 72 -16.62 -4.47 5.19
C PRO A 72 -17.73 -4.76 4.16
N ALA A 73 -18.32 -3.71 3.58
CA ALA A 73 -19.34 -3.85 2.54
C ALA A 73 -18.79 -4.47 1.24
N GLN A 74 -17.47 -4.54 1.07
CA GLN A 74 -16.77 -5.06 -0.11
C GLN A 74 -16.06 -6.39 0.17
N ASP A 75 -16.41 -7.09 1.24
CA ASP A 75 -15.74 -8.34 1.63
C ASP A 75 -15.85 -9.43 0.56
N GLU A 76 -17.00 -9.54 -0.10
CA GLU A 76 -17.20 -10.50 -1.20
C GLU A 76 -16.20 -10.26 -2.34
N PHE A 77 -15.97 -9.00 -2.70
CA PHE A 77 -14.98 -8.64 -3.71
C PHE A 77 -13.55 -8.99 -3.25
N THR A 78 -13.21 -8.68 -2.00
CA THR A 78 -11.89 -8.99 -1.43
C THR A 78 -11.64 -10.50 -1.39
N ILE A 79 -12.64 -11.30 -1.01
CA ILE A 79 -12.57 -12.76 -1.04
C ILE A 79 -12.37 -13.25 -2.48
N GLY A 80 -13.10 -12.70 -3.45
CA GLY A 80 -12.92 -12.99 -4.86
C GLY A 80 -11.48 -12.69 -5.36
N GLN A 81 -10.86 -11.59 -4.91
CA GLN A 81 -9.45 -11.28 -5.19
C GLN A 81 -8.51 -12.35 -4.64
N LEU A 82 -8.73 -12.81 -3.40
CA LEU A 82 -7.91 -13.83 -2.75
C LEU A 82 -8.08 -15.21 -3.42
N ASP A 83 -9.29 -15.57 -3.80
CA ASP A 83 -9.57 -16.83 -4.51
C ASP A 83 -8.90 -16.85 -5.88
N LEU A 84 -9.00 -15.76 -6.64
CA LEU A 84 -8.32 -15.63 -7.92
C LEU A 84 -6.79 -15.69 -7.75
N PHE A 85 -6.25 -15.00 -6.75
CA PHE A 85 -4.84 -15.06 -6.42
C PHE A 85 -4.37 -16.51 -6.16
N ASN A 86 -5.11 -17.25 -5.35
CA ASN A 86 -4.76 -18.61 -5.01
C ASN A 86 -4.82 -19.53 -6.24
N ARG A 87 -5.82 -19.38 -7.12
CA ARG A 87 -5.89 -20.16 -8.37
C ARG A 87 -4.69 -19.89 -9.29
N MET A 88 -4.37 -18.60 -9.49
CA MET A 88 -3.22 -18.18 -10.32
C MET A 88 -1.89 -18.68 -9.73
N ALA A 89 -1.73 -18.58 -8.41
CA ALA A 89 -0.54 -19.06 -7.72
C ALA A 89 -0.37 -20.57 -7.84
N ASN A 90 -1.46 -21.34 -7.64
CA ASN A 90 -1.45 -22.80 -7.81
C ASN A 90 -1.08 -23.20 -9.25
N THR A 91 -1.63 -22.51 -10.24
CA THR A 91 -1.33 -22.79 -11.66
C THR A 91 0.16 -22.53 -11.95
N LEU A 92 0.70 -21.39 -11.52
CA LEU A 92 2.12 -21.07 -11.73
C LEU A 92 3.03 -22.06 -10.98
N GLU A 93 2.73 -22.36 -9.72
CA GLU A 93 3.48 -23.31 -8.89
C GLU A 93 3.54 -24.71 -9.52
N GLY A 94 2.40 -25.21 -10.01
CA GLY A 94 2.35 -26.51 -10.71
C GLY A 94 3.26 -26.56 -11.94
N ARG A 95 3.49 -25.42 -12.61
CA ARG A 95 4.39 -25.31 -13.76
C ARG A 95 5.85 -25.16 -13.36
N LEU A 96 6.11 -24.45 -12.28
CA LEU A 96 7.47 -24.23 -11.76
C LEU A 96 8.05 -25.46 -11.06
N GLY A 97 7.18 -26.32 -10.49
CA GLY A 97 7.57 -27.51 -9.72
C GLY A 97 8.11 -27.21 -8.32
N TYR A 98 7.90 -25.99 -7.82
CA TYR A 98 8.26 -25.59 -6.45
C TYR A 98 7.31 -24.48 -5.96
N HIS A 99 7.26 -24.27 -4.64
CA HIS A 99 6.40 -23.29 -3.96
C HIS A 99 7.10 -21.94 -3.77
N PRO A 100 6.71 -20.87 -4.51
CA PRO A 100 7.13 -19.51 -4.22
C PRO A 100 6.38 -18.95 -3.00
N LEU A 101 7.00 -18.04 -2.24
CA LEU A 101 6.33 -17.33 -1.15
C LEU A 101 5.06 -16.62 -1.63
N ARG A 102 3.94 -16.82 -0.94
CA ARG A 102 2.67 -16.17 -1.26
C ARG A 102 2.41 -15.00 -0.34
N HIS A 103 2.09 -13.83 -0.91
CA HIS A 103 1.71 -12.66 -0.11
C HIS A 103 0.62 -11.81 -0.76
N ALA A 104 -0.53 -11.73 -0.13
CA ALA A 104 -1.69 -10.98 -0.59
C ALA A 104 -2.04 -9.80 0.34
N LEU A 105 -1.92 -10.00 1.65
CA LEU A 105 -2.45 -9.11 2.66
C LEU A 105 -1.64 -7.80 2.77
N ASN A 106 -2.35 -6.67 2.72
CA ASN A 106 -1.91 -5.34 3.12
C ASN A 106 -2.32 -5.08 4.59
N SER A 107 -2.13 -3.87 5.13
CA SER A 107 -2.47 -3.55 6.52
C SER A 107 -3.92 -3.90 6.89
N ALA A 108 -4.89 -3.51 6.07
CA ALA A 108 -6.30 -3.85 6.29
C ALA A 108 -6.56 -5.36 6.17
N GLY A 109 -5.93 -6.01 5.20
CA GLY A 109 -6.03 -7.46 5.02
C GLY A 109 -5.52 -8.23 6.24
N ILE A 110 -4.42 -7.78 6.87
CA ILE A 110 -3.88 -8.39 8.10
C ILE A 110 -4.88 -8.28 9.26
N GLU A 111 -5.60 -7.17 9.35
CA GLU A 111 -6.56 -6.94 10.43
C GLU A 111 -7.86 -7.76 10.29
N ARG A 112 -8.25 -8.11 9.05
CA ARG A 112 -9.62 -8.59 8.77
C ARG A 112 -9.70 -9.98 8.17
N PHE A 113 -8.63 -10.50 7.57
CA PHE A 113 -8.65 -11.79 6.88
C PHE A 113 -7.65 -12.77 7.48
N ASP A 114 -7.90 -14.08 7.34
CA ASP A 114 -7.01 -15.12 7.86
C ASP A 114 -5.63 -15.06 7.16
N PRO A 115 -4.54 -14.87 7.91
CA PRO A 115 -3.20 -14.85 7.34
C PRO A 115 -2.64 -16.24 7.00
N LYS A 116 -3.22 -17.33 7.51
CA LYS A 116 -2.66 -18.69 7.44
C LYS A 116 -2.31 -19.19 6.06
N PRO A 117 -3.06 -18.88 4.95
CA PRO A 117 -2.67 -19.40 3.65
C PRO A 117 -1.50 -18.62 3.01
N TYR A 118 -0.94 -17.64 3.68
CA TYR A 118 0.11 -16.76 3.14
C TYR A 118 1.40 -16.85 3.96
N ASP A 119 2.55 -16.83 3.25
CA ASP A 119 3.87 -16.94 3.87
C ASP A 119 4.36 -15.61 4.44
N MET A 120 3.85 -14.49 3.91
CA MET A 120 4.17 -13.15 4.41
C MET A 120 3.04 -12.16 4.12
N ALA A 121 3.07 -11.03 4.84
CA ALA A 121 2.18 -9.90 4.66
C ALA A 121 2.97 -8.61 4.42
N ARG A 122 2.31 -7.60 3.85
CA ARG A 122 2.93 -6.31 3.57
C ARG A 122 2.32 -5.24 4.45
N LEU A 123 3.01 -4.94 5.53
CA LEU A 123 2.58 -3.91 6.46
C LEU A 123 2.90 -2.52 5.88
N GLY A 124 1.85 -1.74 5.60
CA GLY A 124 1.92 -0.36 5.13
C GLY A 124 1.59 0.63 6.25
N ILE A 125 0.41 1.23 6.21
CA ILE A 125 0.00 2.27 7.17
C ILE A 125 0.00 1.78 8.62
N GLY A 126 -0.25 0.49 8.86
CA GLY A 126 -0.18 -0.11 10.19
C GLY A 126 1.19 0.03 10.85
N LEU A 127 2.29 0.12 10.07
CA LEU A 127 3.63 0.36 10.59
C LEU A 127 3.76 1.73 11.25
N HIS A 128 2.96 2.69 10.83
CA HIS A 128 2.94 4.05 11.41
C HIS A 128 1.98 4.18 12.61
N GLY A 129 1.40 3.08 13.06
CA GLY A 129 0.49 3.07 14.21
C GLY A 129 -0.95 3.45 13.90
N PHE A 130 -1.36 3.35 12.63
CA PHE A 130 -2.74 3.61 12.21
C PHE A 130 -3.40 2.32 11.71
N SER A 131 -4.54 1.97 12.32
CA SER A 131 -5.37 0.86 11.83
C SER A 131 -5.97 1.23 10.47
N ALA A 132 -5.74 0.39 9.47
CA ALA A 132 -6.26 0.61 8.13
C ALA A 132 -7.75 0.32 8.04
N ALA A 133 -8.24 -0.66 8.80
CA ALA A 133 -9.64 -1.08 8.83
C ALA A 133 -10.41 -0.56 10.06
N GLY A 134 -9.75 0.17 10.96
CA GLY A 134 -10.35 0.63 12.21
C GLY A 134 -10.64 -0.47 13.24
N CYS A 135 -10.12 -1.68 13.02
CA CYS A 135 -10.41 -2.85 13.86
C CYS A 135 -9.41 -3.05 15.00
N THR A 136 -8.20 -2.49 14.88
CA THR A 136 -7.08 -2.74 15.81
C THR A 136 -6.61 -1.44 16.44
N GLN A 137 -6.44 -1.45 17.75
CA GLN A 137 -5.82 -0.34 18.45
C GLN A 137 -4.30 -0.44 18.31
N LEU A 138 -3.72 0.51 17.57
CA LEU A 138 -2.28 0.64 17.36
C LEU A 138 -1.77 1.91 18.05
N THR A 139 -0.47 1.94 18.36
CA THR A 139 0.18 3.11 18.94
C THR A 139 0.82 3.94 17.82
N PRO A 140 0.37 5.19 17.58
CA PRO A 140 1.04 6.09 16.63
C PRO A 140 2.50 6.30 17.00
N ILE A 141 3.39 6.20 16.01
CA ILE A 141 4.85 6.33 16.20
C ILE A 141 5.37 7.71 15.82
N ALA A 142 4.54 8.54 15.17
CA ALA A 142 4.91 9.88 14.76
C ALA A 142 4.19 10.93 15.61
N SER A 143 4.88 12.01 15.94
CA SER A 143 4.32 13.20 16.58
C SER A 143 4.80 14.45 15.87
N LEU A 144 3.92 15.44 15.76
CA LEU A 144 4.24 16.74 15.22
C LEU A 144 4.38 17.74 16.38
N HIS A 145 5.56 18.34 16.53
CA HIS A 145 5.82 19.34 17.54
C HIS A 145 6.04 20.71 16.90
N SER A 146 5.53 21.74 17.56
CA SER A 146 5.77 23.12 17.21
C SER A 146 5.81 23.97 18.47
N PHE A 147 5.98 25.29 18.33
CA PHE A 147 6.02 26.24 19.44
C PHE A 147 5.10 27.43 19.16
N ILE A 148 4.73 28.15 20.21
CA ILE A 148 3.95 29.38 20.07
C ILE A 148 4.92 30.51 19.79
N ALA A 149 4.85 31.10 18.58
CA ALA A 149 5.67 32.21 18.19
C ALA A 149 5.17 33.56 18.77
N GLN A 150 3.85 33.69 18.95
CA GLN A 150 3.23 34.89 19.50
C GLN A 150 1.86 34.60 20.11
N LEU A 151 1.54 35.34 21.20
CA LEU A 151 0.18 35.40 21.75
C LEU A 151 -0.40 36.82 21.54
N ARG A 152 -1.69 36.90 21.20
CA ARG A 152 -2.44 38.14 21.08
C ARG A 152 -3.76 38.02 21.83
N HIS A 153 -4.10 39.05 22.62
CA HIS A 153 -5.41 39.20 23.24
C HIS A 153 -6.30 39.98 22.28
N LEU A 154 -7.45 39.44 21.94
CA LEU A 154 -8.42 40.01 21.03
C LEU A 154 -9.77 40.15 21.71
N ASN A 155 -10.53 41.21 21.33
CA ASN A 155 -11.84 41.53 21.83
C ASN A 155 -12.94 41.03 20.88
N PRO A 156 -14.19 40.93 21.36
CA PRO A 156 -15.33 40.66 20.47
C PRO A 156 -15.39 41.74 19.36
N GLY A 157 -15.57 41.28 18.11
CA GLY A 157 -15.58 42.13 16.92
C GLY A 157 -14.23 42.20 16.18
N ASP A 158 -13.12 41.79 16.82
CA ASP A 158 -11.85 41.64 16.13
C ASP A 158 -11.89 40.47 15.12
N THR A 159 -10.96 40.48 14.19
CA THR A 159 -10.86 39.42 13.17
C THR A 159 -9.46 38.90 12.99
N VAL A 160 -9.31 37.64 12.58
CA VAL A 160 -8.04 36.95 12.41
C VAL A 160 -7.91 36.40 10.99
N GLY A 161 -6.71 36.46 10.45
CA GLY A 161 -6.31 35.80 9.22
C GLY A 161 -6.73 36.51 7.92
N TYR A 162 -6.42 35.85 6.81
CA TYR A 162 -6.73 36.37 5.48
C TYR A 162 -8.24 36.47 5.26
N GLY A 163 -8.68 37.53 4.59
CA GLY A 163 -10.08 37.79 4.33
C GLY A 163 -10.89 38.09 5.57
N ARG A 164 -10.27 38.22 6.75
CA ARG A 164 -10.93 38.50 8.04
C ARG A 164 -11.98 37.44 8.41
N HIS A 165 -11.79 36.18 7.97
CA HIS A 165 -12.79 35.13 8.17
C HIS A 165 -12.89 34.61 9.61
N GLY A 166 -11.84 34.77 10.41
CA GLY A 166 -11.84 34.40 11.83
C GLY A 166 -12.46 35.51 12.68
N LEU A 167 -13.80 35.55 12.81
CA LEU A 167 -14.50 36.52 13.64
C LEU A 167 -14.41 36.12 15.13
N ILE A 168 -13.94 37.07 15.97
CA ILE A 168 -13.86 36.89 17.42
C ILE A 168 -15.19 37.28 18.05
N SER A 169 -15.91 36.32 18.65
CA SER A 169 -17.21 36.52 19.29
C SER A 169 -17.13 36.76 20.81
N ARG A 170 -15.99 36.46 21.43
CA ARG A 170 -15.73 36.64 22.88
C ARG A 170 -14.27 37.07 23.09
N SER A 171 -13.94 37.61 24.26
CA SER A 171 -12.54 37.85 24.64
C SER A 171 -11.72 36.56 24.49
N SER A 172 -10.67 36.60 23.69
CA SER A 172 -9.91 35.42 23.26
C SER A 172 -8.42 35.68 23.24
N VAL A 173 -7.63 34.62 23.46
CA VAL A 173 -6.19 34.64 23.23
C VAL A 173 -5.90 33.82 21.98
N ILE A 174 -5.27 34.44 21.00
CA ILE A 174 -4.87 33.80 19.75
C ILE A 174 -3.37 33.51 19.79
N ALA A 175 -3.03 32.25 19.56
CA ALA A 175 -1.64 31.78 19.44
C ALA A 175 -1.24 31.63 17.97
N THR A 176 -0.16 32.25 17.58
CA THR A 176 0.46 32.02 16.27
C THR A 176 1.49 30.90 16.39
N ILE A 177 1.30 29.86 15.58
CA ILE A 177 2.20 28.70 15.48
C ILE A 177 2.90 28.76 14.12
N PRO A 178 4.25 28.67 14.05
CA PRO A 178 5.01 28.84 12.81
C PRO A 178 5.04 27.55 11.97
N ILE A 179 3.84 27.02 11.68
CA ILE A 179 3.62 25.91 10.77
C ILE A 179 2.35 26.19 9.97
N GLY A 180 2.37 25.90 8.69
CA GLY A 180 1.22 26.14 7.83
C GLY A 180 1.24 25.30 6.56
N TYR A 181 0.39 25.67 5.61
CA TYR A 181 0.22 24.91 4.37
C TYR A 181 1.49 24.86 3.51
N ALA A 182 2.37 25.83 3.61
CA ALA A 182 3.67 25.83 2.92
C ALA A 182 4.62 24.74 3.45
N ASP A 183 4.40 24.28 4.69
CA ASP A 183 5.13 23.18 5.32
C ASP A 183 4.44 21.82 5.09
N GLY A 184 3.38 21.78 4.29
CA GLY A 184 2.57 20.57 4.04
C GLY A 184 1.40 20.36 5.00
N TYR A 185 1.15 21.28 5.96
CA TYR A 185 0.02 21.18 6.87
C TYR A 185 -1.31 21.47 6.13
N PRO A 186 -2.25 20.53 6.05
CA PRO A 186 -3.44 20.71 5.23
C PRO A 186 -4.36 21.83 5.75
N ARG A 187 -4.73 22.79 4.89
CA ARG A 187 -5.63 23.90 5.24
C ARG A 187 -7.00 23.44 5.78
N ARG A 188 -7.48 22.29 5.34
CA ARG A 188 -8.75 21.71 5.81
C ARG A 188 -8.77 21.37 7.30
N LEU A 189 -7.62 21.19 7.93
CA LEU A 189 -7.50 20.92 9.36
C LEU A 189 -7.69 22.21 10.22
N GLY A 190 -7.80 23.37 9.60
CA GLY A 190 -8.03 24.63 10.30
C GLY A 190 -9.47 24.90 10.72
N GLN A 191 -10.37 23.93 10.57
CA GLN A 191 -11.79 24.06 10.96
C GLN A 191 -12.23 22.94 11.92
N GLY A 192 -11.29 22.28 12.56
CA GLY A 192 -11.54 21.22 13.55
C GLY A 192 -11.99 21.75 14.89
#